data_8b1c4776c6da5ca9e07c4db60477076d
#
_entry.id   8b1c4776c6da5ca9e07c4db60477076d
#
_cell.length_a   1.000
_cell.length_b   1.000
_cell.length_c   1.000
_cell.angle_alpha   90.00
_cell.angle_beta   90.00
_cell.angle_gamma   90.00
#
_symmetry.space_group_name_H-M   'P 1'
#
loop_
_entity.id
_entity.type
_entity.pdbx_description
1 polymer ?
#
loop_
_entity_poly.entity_id
_entity_poly.type
_entity_poly.pdbx_seq_one_letter_code
_entity_poly.pdbx_strand_id
1 'polypeptide(L)'
;RIVSSAVDHVCTLGYVDPALKIAFTAGHCRGGGAVTSRDYKVIGHLRAFRDNTPSGSTVATHELIADYEAIVLADDVTASNILPSGRALESRPGVVLHPGQAVCHFGVSTGETCGTVESVNNGWFTMSHGVLSEKGDSGGPVYLAPDGGPAQIVGIFNSVWGGFPAAVSWRSTSEQVHADLGVTPLA
;
A
#
# COMPACT_ATOMS: atom_id res chain seq x y z
N ARG A 1 8.80 1.71 -8.11
CA ARG A 1 8.04 1.03 -9.15
C ARG A 1 8.36 -0.46 -9.14
N ILE A 2 7.34 -1.27 -9.16
CA ILE A 2 7.46 -2.71 -9.33
C ILE A 2 6.65 -3.15 -10.56
N VAL A 3 7.06 -4.26 -11.15
CA VAL A 3 6.38 -4.87 -12.30
C VAL A 3 6.15 -6.35 -11.98
N SER A 4 4.94 -6.80 -12.16
CA SER A 4 4.57 -8.21 -11.98
C SER A 4 4.65 -8.94 -13.31
N SER A 5 5.29 -10.10 -13.31
CA SER A 5 5.85 -10.73 -14.50
C SER A 5 4.87 -11.33 -15.51
N ALA A 6 3.61 -11.57 -15.17
CA ALA A 6 2.71 -12.28 -16.10
C ALA A 6 1.92 -11.35 -17.03
N VAL A 7 1.75 -10.08 -16.70
CA VAL A 7 0.85 -9.14 -17.40
C VAL A 7 1.35 -7.69 -17.38
N ASP A 8 2.60 -7.44 -17.17
CA ASP A 8 3.21 -6.09 -17.13
C ASP A 8 2.44 -5.09 -16.25
N HIS A 9 1.92 -5.54 -15.12
CA HIS A 9 1.28 -4.65 -14.14
C HIS A 9 2.33 -3.79 -13.48
N VAL A 10 2.25 -2.50 -13.70
CA VAL A 10 3.06 -1.51 -12.99
C VAL A 10 2.33 -1.10 -11.72
N CYS A 11 3.01 -1.22 -10.60
CA CYS A 11 2.50 -0.80 -9.30
C CYS A 11 3.59 -0.09 -8.50
N THR A 12 3.23 0.37 -7.33
CA THR A 12 4.12 1.01 -6.38
C THR A 12 4.30 0.12 -5.17
N LEU A 13 5.52 0.03 -4.64
CA LEU A 13 5.77 -0.62 -3.35
C LEU A 13 5.21 0.25 -2.23
N GLY A 14 4.47 -0.37 -1.29
CA GLY A 14 3.84 0.34 -0.20
C GLY A 14 4.69 0.40 1.06
N TYR A 15 5.17 -0.75 1.49
CA TYR A 15 5.93 -0.86 2.74
C TYR A 15 6.94 -1.99 2.63
N VAL A 16 8.07 -1.86 3.32
CA VAL A 16 9.09 -2.90 3.39
C VAL A 16 9.43 -3.15 4.85
N ASP A 17 9.44 -4.40 5.26
CA ASP A 17 10.02 -4.80 6.55
C ASP A 17 11.42 -5.34 6.31
N PRO A 18 12.48 -4.57 6.65
CA PRO A 18 13.86 -4.98 6.38
C PRO A 18 14.28 -6.21 7.20
N ALA A 19 13.75 -6.37 8.40
CA ALA A 19 14.09 -7.50 9.26
C ALA A 19 13.52 -8.81 8.74
N LEU A 20 12.29 -8.78 8.24
CA LEU A 20 11.62 -9.94 7.64
C LEU A 20 12.01 -10.15 6.17
N LYS A 21 12.58 -9.13 5.52
CA LYS A 21 12.82 -9.09 4.08
C LYS A 21 11.55 -9.35 3.27
N ILE A 22 10.47 -8.71 3.69
CA ILE A 22 9.16 -8.78 3.05
C ILE A 22 8.74 -7.37 2.66
N ALA A 23 8.30 -7.22 1.40
CA ALA A 23 7.71 -5.99 0.90
C ALA A 23 6.22 -6.18 0.68
N PHE A 24 5.46 -5.10 0.73
CA PHE A 24 4.02 -5.12 0.57
C PHE A 24 3.58 -4.15 -0.53
N THR A 25 2.61 -4.58 -1.29
CA THR A 25 1.92 -3.80 -2.31
C THR A 25 0.45 -4.22 -2.36
N ALA A 26 -0.32 -3.73 -3.31
CA ALA A 26 -1.72 -4.13 -3.46
C ALA A 26 -1.83 -5.56 -4.00
N GLY A 27 -2.80 -6.32 -3.50
CA GLY A 27 -3.01 -7.70 -3.93
C GLY A 27 -3.44 -7.83 -5.38
N HIS A 28 -4.16 -6.84 -5.91
CA HIS A 28 -4.53 -6.82 -7.33
C HIS A 28 -3.35 -6.58 -8.27
N CYS A 29 -2.19 -6.21 -7.74
CA CYS A 29 -0.94 -6.05 -8.50
C CYS A 29 -0.22 -7.38 -8.75
N ARG A 30 -0.64 -8.46 -8.11
CA ARG A 30 0.04 -9.75 -8.26
C ARG A 30 0.04 -10.21 -9.72
N GLY A 31 1.14 -10.85 -10.09
CA GLY A 31 1.29 -11.45 -11.41
C GLY A 31 1.63 -12.94 -11.30
N GLY A 32 2.51 -13.42 -12.13
CA GLY A 32 2.92 -14.83 -12.20
C GLY A 32 3.88 -15.30 -11.10
N GLY A 33 4.09 -14.54 -10.05
CA GLY A 33 4.94 -14.89 -8.92
C GLY A 33 6.21 -14.06 -8.80
N ALA A 34 6.95 -13.83 -9.87
CA ALA A 34 8.14 -12.99 -9.86
C ALA A 34 7.76 -11.50 -9.90
N VAL A 35 8.46 -10.71 -9.09
CA VAL A 35 8.31 -9.25 -9.04
C VAL A 35 9.63 -8.63 -9.44
N THR A 36 9.58 -7.68 -10.35
CA THR A 36 10.78 -7.02 -10.88
C THR A 36 10.80 -5.53 -10.55
N SER A 37 12.00 -4.96 -10.57
CA SER A 37 12.20 -3.51 -10.53
C SER A 37 11.86 -2.87 -11.87
N ARG A 38 11.97 -1.55 -11.92
CA ARG A 38 11.82 -0.76 -13.14
C ARG A 38 12.73 -1.27 -14.29
N ASP A 39 13.91 -1.77 -13.94
CA ASP A 39 14.89 -2.26 -14.92
C ASP A 39 14.77 -3.76 -15.19
N TYR A 40 13.62 -4.34 -14.84
CA TYR A 40 13.29 -5.76 -15.00
C TYR A 40 14.21 -6.72 -14.23
N LYS A 41 14.93 -6.22 -13.23
CA LYS A 41 15.67 -7.09 -12.31
C LYS A 41 14.68 -7.72 -11.32
N VAL A 42 14.74 -9.04 -11.15
CA VAL A 42 13.92 -9.74 -10.15
C VAL A 42 14.33 -9.26 -8.75
N ILE A 43 13.40 -8.72 -8.01
CA ILE A 43 13.62 -8.24 -6.63
C ILE A 43 12.97 -9.14 -5.58
N GLY A 44 12.08 -10.02 -5.99
CA GLY A 44 11.41 -10.92 -5.07
C GLY A 44 10.35 -11.75 -5.74
N HIS A 45 9.63 -12.51 -4.91
CA HIS A 45 8.56 -13.40 -5.35
C HIS A 45 7.34 -13.30 -4.43
N LEU A 46 6.17 -13.49 -5.02
CA LEU A 46 4.91 -13.57 -4.29
C LEU A 46 4.99 -14.64 -3.19
N ARG A 47 4.64 -14.25 -1.97
CA ARG A 47 4.56 -15.15 -0.81
C ARG A 47 3.12 -15.44 -0.40
N ALA A 48 2.31 -14.41 -0.34
CA ALA A 48 0.89 -14.49 0.02
C ALA A 48 0.18 -13.25 -0.49
N PHE A 49 -1.12 -13.36 -0.66
CA PHE A 49 -1.94 -12.20 -1.03
C PHE A 49 -3.38 -12.36 -0.55
N ARG A 50 -4.06 -11.24 -0.44
CA ARG A 50 -5.53 -11.17 -0.40
C ARG A 50 -5.99 -10.14 -1.41
N ASP A 51 -7.05 -10.44 -2.13
CA ASP A 51 -7.65 -9.52 -3.07
C ASP A 51 -9.12 -9.88 -3.24
N ASN A 52 -9.97 -9.12 -2.59
CA ASN A 52 -11.41 -9.16 -2.82
C ASN A 52 -11.93 -7.81 -3.35
N THR A 53 -11.06 -7.08 -4.03
CA THR A 53 -11.41 -5.80 -4.65
C THR A 53 -12.63 -5.96 -5.53
N PRO A 54 -13.73 -5.21 -5.26
CA PRO A 54 -14.93 -5.32 -6.07
C PRO A 54 -14.69 -4.84 -7.50
N SER A 55 -15.38 -5.44 -8.44
CA SER A 55 -15.45 -4.93 -9.81
C SER A 55 -16.45 -3.77 -9.85
N GLY A 56 -16.02 -2.62 -10.38
CA GLY A 56 -16.85 -1.43 -10.45
C GLY A 56 -16.48 -0.38 -9.42
N SER A 57 -17.17 0.76 -9.46
CA SER A 57 -16.83 1.94 -8.64
C SER A 57 -17.63 2.05 -7.34
N THR A 58 -18.50 1.08 -7.04
CA THR A 58 -19.38 1.12 -5.87
C THR A 58 -19.02 0.00 -4.90
N VAL A 59 -18.78 0.37 -3.65
CA VAL A 59 -18.50 -0.57 -2.56
C VAL A 59 -19.44 -0.25 -1.42
N ALA A 60 -20.10 -1.28 -0.89
CA ALA A 60 -20.93 -1.11 0.30
C ALA A 60 -20.05 -0.81 1.52
N THR A 61 -20.40 0.20 2.31
CA THR A 61 -19.56 0.71 3.40
C THR A 61 -19.27 -0.31 4.50
N HIS A 62 -20.10 -1.34 4.64
CA HIS A 62 -19.93 -2.40 5.63
C HIS A 62 -19.06 -3.57 5.12
N GLU A 63 -18.75 -3.62 3.83
CA GLU A 63 -17.92 -4.69 3.28
C GLU A 63 -16.47 -4.55 3.76
N LEU A 64 -15.89 -5.66 4.19
CA LEU A 64 -14.47 -5.73 4.46
C LEU A 64 -13.73 -5.91 3.14
N ILE A 65 -12.84 -4.96 2.83
CA ILE A 65 -11.98 -5.03 1.65
C ILE A 65 -10.57 -5.34 2.08
N ALA A 66 -10.00 -6.37 1.48
CA ALA A 66 -8.60 -6.77 1.65
C ALA A 66 -7.90 -6.71 0.28
N ASP A 67 -6.73 -6.11 0.24
CA ASP A 67 -5.99 -5.96 -1.01
C ASP A 67 -4.50 -5.80 -0.69
N TYR A 68 -3.83 -6.91 -0.36
CA TYR A 68 -2.39 -6.88 -0.14
C TYR A 68 -1.70 -8.03 -0.86
N GLU A 69 -0.47 -7.79 -1.26
CA GLU A 69 0.50 -8.78 -1.71
C GLU A 69 1.75 -8.67 -0.82
N ALA A 70 2.18 -9.80 -0.27
CA ALA A 70 3.45 -9.91 0.44
C ALA A 70 4.48 -10.54 -0.51
N ILE A 71 5.62 -9.87 -0.65
CA ILE A 71 6.72 -10.23 -1.55
C ILE A 71 7.93 -10.58 -0.70
N VAL A 72 8.44 -11.81 -0.82
CA VAL A 72 9.74 -12.17 -0.23
C VAL A 72 10.83 -11.58 -1.11
N LEU A 73 11.65 -10.71 -0.53
CA LEU A 73 12.73 -10.05 -1.25
C LEU A 73 13.90 -11.00 -1.49
N ALA A 74 14.54 -10.85 -2.65
CA ALA A 74 15.75 -11.58 -2.98
C ALA A 74 16.90 -11.17 -2.06
N ASP A 75 17.85 -12.09 -1.81
CA ASP A 75 18.95 -11.89 -0.86
C ASP A 75 19.87 -10.72 -1.23
N ASP A 76 20.00 -10.40 -2.51
CA ASP A 76 20.84 -9.32 -3.01
C ASP A 76 20.12 -7.95 -3.03
N VAL A 77 18.88 -7.89 -2.59
CA VAL A 77 18.10 -6.65 -2.53
C VAL A 77 18.31 -5.97 -1.19
N THR A 78 18.79 -4.75 -1.23
CA THR A 78 18.82 -3.85 -0.07
C THR A 78 17.54 -3.03 -0.04
N ALA A 79 16.84 -3.07 1.08
CA ALA A 79 15.54 -2.42 1.21
C ALA A 79 15.55 -1.42 2.35
N SER A 80 14.82 -0.33 2.17
CA SER A 80 14.61 0.69 3.21
C SER A 80 13.22 1.30 3.09
N ASN A 81 12.70 1.82 4.20
CA ASN A 81 11.44 2.54 4.23
C ASN A 81 11.69 4.05 4.22
N ILE A 82 12.29 4.52 3.15
CA ILE A 82 12.52 5.96 2.95
C ILE A 82 11.69 6.39 1.74
N LEU A 83 10.78 7.33 1.97
CA LEU A 83 10.02 7.96 0.90
C LEU A 83 10.95 8.76 -0.01
N PRO A 84 10.58 8.99 -1.28
CA PRO A 84 11.40 9.81 -2.18
C PRO A 84 11.70 11.21 -1.66
N SER A 85 10.87 11.74 -0.76
CA SER A 85 11.12 13.00 -0.07
C SER A 85 12.28 12.94 0.94
N GLY A 86 12.79 11.74 1.23
CA GLY A 86 13.79 11.51 2.27
C GLY A 86 13.22 11.21 3.66
N ARG A 87 11.91 11.29 3.82
CA ARG A 87 11.23 11.02 5.09
C ARG A 87 11.15 9.51 5.33
N ALA A 88 11.48 9.07 6.53
CA ALA A 88 11.30 7.67 6.93
C ALA A 88 9.81 7.32 7.05
N LEU A 89 9.45 6.09 6.69
CA LEU A 89 8.11 5.55 6.82
C LEU A 89 8.12 4.48 7.92
N GLU A 90 7.28 4.64 8.92
CA GLU A 90 7.17 3.71 10.06
C GLU A 90 5.82 2.99 10.04
N SER A 91 5.83 1.77 10.58
CA SER A 91 4.62 0.98 10.80
C SER A 91 4.15 1.12 12.25
N ARG A 92 2.93 1.62 12.42
CA ARG A 92 2.22 1.67 13.71
C ARG A 92 0.80 1.21 13.48
N PRO A 93 0.54 -0.12 13.45
CA PRO A 93 -0.77 -0.65 13.06
C PRO A 93 -1.94 -0.21 13.93
N GLY A 94 -1.68 0.26 15.14
CA GLY A 94 -2.72 0.75 16.06
C GLY A 94 -3.24 2.15 15.77
N VAL A 95 -2.70 2.85 14.78
CA VAL A 95 -3.18 4.19 14.43
C VAL A 95 -4.60 4.12 13.87
N VAL A 96 -5.50 4.94 14.43
CA VAL A 96 -6.90 5.03 14.02
C VAL A 96 -7.08 6.29 13.18
N LEU A 97 -7.69 6.12 12.00
CA LEU A 97 -8.01 7.24 11.11
C LEU A 97 -9.36 7.86 11.44
N HIS A 98 -9.47 9.15 11.19
CA HIS A 98 -10.71 9.91 11.34
C HIS A 98 -10.99 10.73 10.07
N PRO A 99 -12.26 10.86 9.65
CA PRO A 99 -12.62 11.79 8.56
C PRO A 99 -12.07 13.19 8.82
N GLY A 100 -11.57 13.83 7.79
CA GLY A 100 -10.97 15.17 7.88
C GLY A 100 -9.49 15.18 8.23
N GLN A 101 -8.92 14.04 8.65
CA GLN A 101 -7.51 13.95 8.99
C GLN A 101 -6.63 14.09 7.75
N ALA A 102 -5.55 14.88 7.86
CA ALA A 102 -4.61 15.07 6.76
C ALA A 102 -3.84 13.78 6.45
N VAL A 103 -3.79 13.41 5.19
CA VAL A 103 -3.05 12.23 4.70
C VAL A 103 -2.33 12.57 3.41
N CYS A 104 -1.24 11.85 3.17
CA CYS A 104 -0.52 11.87 1.90
C CYS A 104 -0.44 10.46 1.31
N HIS A 105 -0.21 10.40 0.01
CA HIS A 105 -0.02 9.18 -0.72
C HIS A 105 1.16 9.36 -1.68
N PHE A 106 1.99 8.34 -1.82
CA PHE A 106 3.02 8.29 -2.84
C PHE A 106 2.71 7.19 -3.85
N GLY A 107 2.72 7.56 -5.13
CA GLY A 107 2.63 6.62 -6.24
C GLY A 107 3.65 6.94 -7.31
N VAL A 108 4.09 5.92 -8.05
CA VAL A 108 5.13 6.10 -9.09
C VAL A 108 4.65 6.95 -10.26
N SER A 109 3.35 7.10 -10.45
CA SER A 109 2.77 7.88 -11.55
C SER A 109 2.48 9.33 -11.15
N THR A 110 1.90 9.55 -9.97
CA THR A 110 1.50 10.90 -9.52
C THR A 110 2.50 11.55 -8.57
N GLY A 111 3.47 10.79 -8.03
CA GLY A 111 4.35 11.28 -6.98
C GLY A 111 3.63 11.41 -5.64
N GLU A 112 4.12 12.29 -4.77
CA GLU A 112 3.46 12.58 -3.50
C GLU A 112 2.32 13.56 -3.71
N THR A 113 1.11 13.16 -3.30
CA THR A 113 -0.07 14.03 -3.26
C THR A 113 -0.72 13.91 -1.88
N CYS A 114 -1.28 15.00 -1.39
CA CYS A 114 -1.85 15.08 -0.05
C CYS A 114 -3.28 15.64 -0.10
N GLY A 115 -4.06 15.24 0.87
CA GLY A 115 -5.44 15.66 1.04
C GLY A 115 -5.95 15.28 2.41
N THR A 116 -7.19 14.84 2.50
CA THR A 116 -7.82 14.46 3.76
C THR A 116 -8.54 13.12 3.62
N VAL A 117 -8.74 12.44 4.74
CA VAL A 117 -9.60 11.26 4.82
C VAL A 117 -11.05 11.71 4.61
N GLU A 118 -11.73 11.10 3.65
CA GLU A 118 -13.15 11.37 3.35
C GLU A 118 -14.06 10.47 4.18
N SER A 119 -13.83 9.17 4.15
CA SER A 119 -14.61 8.19 4.93
C SER A 119 -13.73 7.08 5.45
N VAL A 120 -14.09 6.54 6.62
CA VAL A 120 -13.44 5.37 7.23
C VAL A 120 -14.46 4.25 7.29
N ASN A 121 -14.10 3.08 6.78
CA ASN A 121 -15.00 1.95 6.59
C ASN A 121 -14.39 0.67 7.19
N ASN A 122 -14.92 -0.48 6.81
CA ASN A 122 -14.47 -1.76 7.32
C ASN A 122 -13.17 -2.23 6.62
N GLY A 123 -12.03 -1.86 7.17
CA GLY A 123 -10.72 -2.22 6.64
C GLY A 123 -10.27 -1.40 5.43
N TRP A 124 -11.00 -0.35 5.08
CA TRP A 124 -10.66 0.55 3.97
C TRP A 124 -11.16 1.97 4.23
N PHE A 125 -10.63 2.91 3.49
CA PHE A 125 -11.01 4.31 3.61
C PHE A 125 -10.88 5.03 2.28
N THR A 126 -11.55 6.14 2.14
CA THR A 126 -11.46 7.02 0.97
C THR A 126 -10.84 8.36 1.35
N MET A 127 -10.34 9.04 0.33
CA MET A 127 -9.62 10.31 0.48
C MET A 127 -10.17 11.36 -0.48
N SER A 128 -9.93 12.63 -0.16
CA SER A 128 -10.37 13.77 -0.96
C SER A 128 -9.43 14.95 -0.80
N HIS A 129 -9.74 16.07 -1.46
CA HIS A 129 -9.05 17.35 -1.32
C HIS A 129 -7.56 17.32 -1.73
N GLY A 130 -7.23 16.59 -2.79
CA GLY A 130 -5.89 16.72 -3.39
C GLY A 130 -5.13 15.42 -3.61
N VAL A 131 -5.54 14.32 -2.99
CA VAL A 131 -4.96 13.00 -3.30
C VAL A 131 -5.34 12.61 -4.73
N LEU A 132 -4.34 12.27 -5.53
CA LEU A 132 -4.52 11.89 -6.92
C LEU A 132 -4.35 10.38 -7.11
N SER A 133 -4.92 9.86 -8.19
CA SER A 133 -4.86 8.45 -8.55
C SER A 133 -4.67 8.29 -10.05
N GLU A 134 -3.62 7.58 -10.42
CA GLU A 134 -3.30 7.20 -11.79
C GLU A 134 -2.88 5.74 -11.83
N LYS A 135 -2.96 5.11 -13.01
CA LYS A 135 -2.42 3.76 -13.20
C LYS A 135 -0.95 3.73 -12.78
N GLY A 136 -0.57 2.71 -12.02
CA GLY A 136 0.77 2.56 -11.47
C GLY A 136 0.88 2.98 -10.00
N ASP A 137 -0.05 3.78 -9.48
CA ASP A 137 -0.05 4.21 -8.09
C ASP A 137 -0.52 3.13 -7.12
N SER A 138 -1.24 2.13 -7.62
CA SER A 138 -1.71 1.00 -6.81
C SER A 138 -0.59 0.39 -5.99
N GLY A 139 -0.86 0.09 -4.73
CA GLY A 139 0.08 -0.51 -3.80
C GLY A 139 0.96 0.47 -3.06
N GLY A 140 1.01 1.74 -3.46
CA GLY A 140 1.80 2.76 -2.79
C GLY A 140 1.30 3.08 -1.38
N PRO A 141 2.17 3.64 -0.52
CA PRO A 141 1.80 3.92 0.84
C PRO A 141 0.89 5.13 0.95
N VAL A 142 -0.07 5.04 1.84
CA VAL A 142 -0.82 6.19 2.36
C VAL A 142 -0.36 6.41 3.80
N TYR A 143 -0.06 7.64 4.17
CA TYR A 143 0.61 7.92 5.43
C TYR A 143 0.22 9.26 6.04
N LEU A 144 0.34 9.31 7.36
CA LEU A 144 0.33 10.54 8.11
C LEU A 144 1.74 11.13 8.09
N ALA A 145 1.85 12.42 7.84
CA ALA A 145 3.13 13.11 7.73
C ALA A 145 3.19 14.27 8.74
N PRO A 146 3.40 13.95 10.04
CA PRO A 146 3.50 15.00 11.05
C PRO A 146 4.75 15.86 10.83
N ASP A 147 4.69 17.12 11.22
CA ASP A 147 5.80 18.05 11.08
C ASP A 147 7.01 17.58 11.87
N GLY A 148 8.17 17.49 11.18
CA GLY A 148 9.45 17.18 11.80
C GLY A 148 9.65 15.75 12.27
N GLY A 149 8.74 14.82 11.90
CA GLY A 149 8.85 13.41 12.31
C GLY A 149 8.78 12.44 11.14
N PRO A 150 8.97 11.14 11.41
CA PRO A 150 8.76 10.12 10.39
C PRO A 150 7.29 10.05 9.98
N ALA A 151 7.05 9.65 8.73
CA ALA A 151 5.71 9.35 8.26
C ALA A 151 5.22 8.03 8.87
N GLN A 152 3.92 7.93 9.09
CA GLN A 152 3.29 6.72 9.63
C GLN A 152 2.38 6.11 8.58
N ILE A 153 2.66 4.90 8.12
CA ILE A 153 1.80 4.24 7.15
C ILE A 153 0.44 3.94 7.76
N VAL A 154 -0.61 4.28 7.04
CA VAL A 154 -2.01 4.03 7.44
C VAL A 154 -2.79 3.26 6.39
N GLY A 155 -2.24 3.08 5.19
CA GLY A 155 -2.92 2.34 4.14
C GLY A 155 -2.03 1.93 2.99
N ILE A 156 -2.54 0.98 2.21
CA ILE A 156 -2.02 0.57 0.91
C ILE A 156 -3.02 1.05 -0.13
N PHE A 157 -2.56 1.86 -1.07
CA PHE A 157 -3.42 2.48 -2.07
C PHE A 157 -4.04 1.43 -3.00
N ASN A 158 -5.34 1.52 -3.22
CA ASN A 158 -6.05 0.61 -4.11
C ASN A 158 -6.33 1.27 -5.47
N SER A 159 -7.37 2.09 -5.54
CA SER A 159 -7.82 2.73 -6.78
C SER A 159 -8.82 3.85 -6.44
N VAL A 160 -9.86 4.01 -7.26
CA VAL A 160 -10.92 5.00 -7.03
C VAL A 160 -12.24 4.26 -6.82
N TRP A 161 -12.91 4.56 -5.71
CA TRP A 161 -14.24 4.04 -5.39
C TRP A 161 -15.20 5.19 -5.10
N GLY A 162 -16.35 5.17 -5.77
CA GLY A 162 -17.36 6.23 -5.61
C GLY A 162 -16.84 7.63 -5.97
N GLY A 163 -15.88 7.72 -6.86
CA GLY A 163 -15.27 9.00 -7.26
C GLY A 163 -14.14 9.47 -6.35
N PHE A 164 -13.79 8.73 -5.29
CA PHE A 164 -12.72 9.08 -4.35
C PHE A 164 -11.55 8.10 -4.43
N PRO A 165 -10.30 8.59 -4.37
CA PRO A 165 -9.16 7.72 -4.14
C PRO A 165 -9.37 6.89 -2.87
N ALA A 166 -9.01 5.61 -2.92
CA ALA A 166 -9.28 4.66 -1.85
C ALA A 166 -8.06 3.80 -1.55
N ALA A 167 -7.97 3.39 -0.28
CA ALA A 167 -6.91 2.52 0.21
C ALA A 167 -7.47 1.51 1.21
N VAL A 168 -6.83 0.34 1.30
CA VAL A 168 -7.07 -0.58 2.41
C VAL A 168 -6.28 -0.12 3.62
N SER A 169 -6.84 -0.27 4.82
CA SER A 169 -6.18 0.20 6.03
C SER A 169 -4.97 -0.67 6.37
N TRP A 170 -3.89 -0.04 6.82
CA TRP A 170 -2.69 -0.75 7.25
C TRP A 170 -2.93 -1.57 8.51
N ARG A 171 -3.79 -1.08 9.39
CA ARG A 171 -4.21 -1.83 10.58
C ARG A 171 -4.83 -3.17 10.21
N SER A 172 -5.83 -3.16 9.34
CA SER A 172 -6.50 -4.37 8.87
C SER A 172 -5.55 -5.28 8.08
N THR A 173 -4.73 -4.69 7.21
CA THR A 173 -3.73 -5.42 6.44
C THR A 173 -2.71 -6.11 7.35
N SER A 174 -2.24 -5.43 8.39
CA SER A 174 -1.29 -6.02 9.35
C SER A 174 -1.88 -7.22 10.09
N GLU A 175 -3.15 -7.14 10.46
CA GLU A 175 -3.88 -8.26 11.08
C GLU A 175 -3.99 -9.45 10.10
N GLN A 176 -4.30 -9.16 8.83
CA GLN A 176 -4.38 -10.17 7.78
C GLN A 176 -3.02 -10.83 7.52
N VAL A 177 -1.96 -10.05 7.44
CA VAL A 177 -0.59 -10.55 7.28
C VAL A 177 -0.21 -11.45 8.45
N HIS A 178 -0.54 -11.05 9.68
CA HIS A 178 -0.30 -11.89 10.86
C HIS A 178 -1.05 -13.23 10.76
N ALA A 179 -2.31 -13.21 10.35
CA ALA A 179 -3.11 -14.42 10.17
C ALA A 179 -2.54 -15.33 9.07
N ASP A 180 -2.06 -14.74 7.97
CA ASP A 180 -1.62 -15.49 6.79
C ASP A 180 -0.16 -15.97 6.88
N LEU A 181 0.71 -15.20 7.52
CA LEU A 181 2.17 -15.46 7.56
C LEU A 181 2.71 -15.67 8.98
N GLY A 182 1.94 -15.41 10.02
CA GLY A 182 2.39 -15.51 11.40
C GLY A 182 3.37 -14.42 11.83
N VAL A 183 3.48 -13.34 11.06
CA VAL A 183 4.40 -12.23 11.32
C VAL A 183 3.64 -10.90 11.39
N THR A 184 4.18 -9.95 12.16
CA THR A 184 3.65 -8.58 12.23
C THR A 184 4.68 -7.64 11.61
N PRO A 185 4.34 -6.92 10.52
CA PRO A 185 5.25 -5.99 9.91
C PRO A 185 5.48 -4.78 10.82
N LEU A 186 6.74 -4.55 11.16
CA LEU A 186 7.20 -3.43 11.99
C LEU A 186 8.35 -2.70 11.29
N ALA A 187 8.45 -1.42 11.55
CA ALA A 187 9.59 -0.64 11.04
C ALA A 187 10.84 -0.89 11.88
#